data_8dbe08df51f4569639e349e5fcfa2c51
#
_entry.id   8dbe08df51f4569639e349e5fcfa2c51
#
_cell.length_a   1.000
_cell.length_b   1.000
_cell.length_c   1.000
_cell.angle_alpha   90.00
_cell.angle_beta   90.00
_cell.angle_gamma   90.00
#
_symmetry.space_group_name_H-M   'P 1'
#
loop_
_entity.id
_entity.type
_entity.pdbx_description
1 polymer ?
#
loop_
_entity_poly.entity_id
_entity_poly.type
_entity_poly.pdbx_seq_one_letter_code
_entity_poly.pdbx_strand_id
1 'polypeptide(L)'
;MSDLHRLERSPANLDGGTMLAAWERFVQGEDQVPDVRPLVAISWHRCRERYRVDPHLTRAPVAVAEPDHTPERDVVFAELGFRAASLAHEVGNLGGVVTVADATGRILAEWGDQATLARAGDPRLAPWFCWSECAVGTNGMGTALEAHGPVTIRGAEHWCQVLHDWVGAGIAVRDVVTREPLAVLHVCRWRGRLPASTESWLANAAAMTQCPLKRRARDSGAELVAAYTRARAQSGAALAAVDTAGKVVIADDMASVLLGVPACTPAVDPTLRWNPGLPELITAARYATGQAVHDPDWVGSTQIFAHLADEPTSISIRPVFSSGRLIGNLVSFGATDGAQLPQAERVVHLRAQPRRLVAVRDNRMVLLRLPEVFFAESQGNDVWLSTDRGRVRATSPSLDKLEGELADVGFLRVHRRYLVNLSRVSEMDRGHKGELSLVMDDRANAMVPVSRRHAPALRRALGI
;
A
#
# COMPACT_ATOMS: atom_id res chain seq x y z
N MET A 1 -25.16 -36.84 -0.39
CA MET A 1 -23.75 -36.95 0.06
C MET A 1 -22.87 -37.07 -1.18
N SER A 2 -22.66 -36.01 -1.96
CA SER A 2 -21.87 -36.06 -3.20
C SER A 2 -21.46 -34.69 -3.76
N ASP A 3 -21.27 -33.64 -2.97
CA ASP A 3 -20.87 -32.31 -3.50
C ASP A 3 -19.91 -31.53 -2.59
N LEU A 4 -19.22 -32.18 -1.64
CA LEU A 4 -18.26 -31.54 -0.73
C LEU A 4 -16.77 -31.77 -1.11
N HIS A 5 -16.49 -32.40 -2.27
CA HIS A 5 -15.11 -32.72 -2.69
C HIS A 5 -14.55 -31.84 -3.81
N ARG A 6 -15.14 -30.66 -4.07
CA ARG A 6 -14.67 -29.78 -5.16
C ARG A 6 -13.97 -28.50 -4.75
N LEU A 7 -13.69 -28.30 -3.45
CA LEU A 7 -13.13 -27.04 -2.92
C LEU A 7 -11.68 -27.10 -2.39
N GLU A 8 -10.96 -28.21 -2.58
CA GLU A 8 -9.55 -28.33 -2.18
C GLU A 8 -8.65 -28.72 -3.35
N ARG A 9 -8.65 -27.94 -4.43
CA ARG A 9 -7.47 -27.86 -5.28
C ARG A 9 -6.71 -26.59 -4.92
N SER A 10 -5.79 -26.72 -3.97
CA SER A 10 -4.74 -25.74 -3.71
C SER A 10 -4.05 -25.39 -5.04
N PRO A 11 -3.88 -24.10 -5.43
CA PRO A 11 -3.28 -23.70 -6.72
C PRO A 11 -1.75 -23.95 -6.76
N ALA A 12 -1.25 -24.94 -6.06
CA ALA A 12 0.16 -25.09 -5.73
C ALA A 12 1.00 -25.88 -6.75
N ASN A 13 0.44 -26.42 -7.84
CA ASN A 13 1.23 -27.15 -8.85
C ASN A 13 0.55 -27.10 -10.23
N LEU A 14 0.60 -25.96 -10.89
CA LEU A 14 0.42 -25.94 -12.34
C LEU A 14 1.65 -26.63 -12.96
N ASP A 15 1.41 -27.56 -13.90
CA ASP A 15 2.44 -28.12 -14.75
C ASP A 15 3.15 -26.97 -15.49
N GLY A 16 4.48 -27.01 -15.59
CA GLY A 16 5.26 -25.92 -16.17
C GLY A 16 4.79 -25.49 -17.57
N GLY A 17 4.19 -26.39 -18.34
CA GLY A 17 3.58 -26.13 -19.64
C GLY A 17 2.34 -25.24 -19.56
N THR A 18 1.49 -25.42 -18.57
CA THR A 18 0.28 -24.61 -18.36
C THR A 18 0.65 -23.18 -17.96
N MET A 19 1.65 -22.99 -17.12
CA MET A 19 2.11 -21.64 -16.72
C MET A 19 2.78 -20.89 -17.87
N LEU A 20 3.54 -21.58 -18.72
CA LEU A 20 4.15 -20.98 -19.91
C LEU A 20 3.08 -20.51 -20.89
N ALA A 21 2.07 -21.32 -21.17
CA ALA A 21 0.95 -20.92 -22.02
C ALA A 21 0.17 -19.73 -21.44
N ALA A 22 0.01 -19.66 -20.12
CA ALA A 22 -0.60 -18.54 -19.45
C ALA A 22 0.23 -17.26 -19.62
N TRP A 23 1.54 -17.33 -19.45
CA TRP A 23 2.46 -16.21 -19.67
C TRP A 23 2.42 -15.72 -21.13
N GLU A 24 2.46 -16.62 -22.11
CA GLU A 24 2.40 -16.28 -23.54
C GLU A 24 1.12 -15.48 -23.88
N ARG A 25 -0.03 -15.97 -23.41
CA ARG A 25 -1.32 -15.29 -23.60
C ARG A 25 -1.33 -13.89 -22.96
N PHE A 26 -0.82 -13.78 -21.73
CA PHE A 26 -0.75 -12.49 -21.03
C PHE A 26 0.16 -11.50 -21.76
N VAL A 27 1.32 -11.92 -22.22
CA VAL A 27 2.27 -11.08 -22.99
C VAL A 27 1.65 -10.64 -24.31
N GLN A 28 0.79 -11.48 -24.95
CA GLN A 28 0.04 -11.13 -26.16
C GLN A 28 -1.14 -10.18 -25.93
N GLY A 29 -1.43 -9.80 -24.67
CA GLY A 29 -2.43 -8.79 -24.33
C GLY A 29 -3.71 -9.33 -23.71
N GLU A 30 -3.78 -10.60 -23.36
CA GLU A 30 -4.93 -11.14 -22.62
C GLU A 30 -4.84 -10.72 -21.15
N ASP A 31 -5.88 -10.07 -20.61
CA ASP A 31 -5.86 -9.51 -19.23
C ASP A 31 -6.21 -10.55 -18.17
N GLN A 32 -7.08 -11.50 -18.49
CA GLN A 32 -7.53 -12.52 -17.55
C GLN A 32 -7.00 -13.88 -17.98
N VAL A 33 -5.95 -14.32 -17.32
CA VAL A 33 -5.37 -15.63 -17.54
C VAL A 33 -5.71 -16.51 -16.34
N PRO A 34 -6.48 -17.60 -16.51
CA PRO A 34 -6.86 -18.49 -15.42
C PRO A 34 -5.63 -19.18 -14.83
N ASP A 35 -5.77 -19.62 -13.58
CA ASP A 35 -4.79 -20.43 -12.86
C ASP A 35 -3.45 -19.75 -12.51
N VAL A 36 -3.29 -18.44 -12.75
CA VAL A 36 -2.14 -17.66 -12.28
C VAL A 36 -2.38 -17.20 -10.84
N ARG A 37 -1.40 -17.37 -9.97
CA ARG A 37 -1.49 -16.90 -8.58
C ARG A 37 -1.72 -15.39 -8.54
N PRO A 38 -2.61 -14.86 -7.67
CA PRO A 38 -2.94 -13.43 -7.62
C PRO A 38 -1.72 -12.51 -7.52
N LEU A 39 -0.73 -12.88 -6.69
CA LEU A 39 0.51 -12.12 -6.54
C LEU A 39 1.26 -12.00 -7.87
N VAL A 40 1.34 -13.07 -8.67
CA VAL A 40 2.01 -13.10 -9.97
C VAL A 40 1.23 -12.27 -10.99
N ALA A 41 -0.09 -12.44 -11.05
CA ALA A 41 -0.95 -11.69 -11.96
C ALA A 41 -0.85 -10.16 -11.72
N ILE A 42 -0.91 -9.73 -10.45
CA ILE A 42 -0.73 -8.33 -10.06
C ILE A 42 0.65 -7.81 -10.48
N SER A 43 1.70 -8.60 -10.28
CA SER A 43 3.05 -8.25 -10.69
C SER A 43 3.16 -8.15 -12.22
N TRP A 44 2.59 -9.10 -12.99
CA TRP A 44 2.58 -9.06 -14.45
C TRP A 44 1.87 -7.81 -14.99
N HIS A 45 0.73 -7.41 -14.40
CA HIS A 45 0.04 -6.17 -14.76
C HIS A 45 0.95 -4.95 -14.51
N ARG A 46 1.65 -4.89 -13.36
CA ARG A 46 2.61 -3.80 -13.12
C ARG A 46 3.73 -3.79 -14.17
N CYS A 47 4.28 -4.96 -14.51
CA CYS A 47 5.36 -5.09 -15.49
C CYS A 47 4.93 -4.62 -16.88
N ARG A 48 3.73 -5.02 -17.33
CA ARG A 48 3.21 -4.67 -18.66
C ARG A 48 2.75 -3.22 -18.75
N GLU A 49 1.92 -2.76 -17.81
CA GLU A 49 1.20 -1.51 -17.93
C GLU A 49 1.95 -0.32 -17.32
N ARG A 50 2.51 -0.51 -16.12
CA ARG A 50 3.15 0.56 -15.38
C ARG A 50 4.62 0.71 -15.73
N TYR A 51 5.36 -0.40 -15.73
CA TYR A 51 6.81 -0.39 -15.92
C TYR A 51 7.22 -0.61 -17.37
N ARG A 52 6.38 -1.23 -18.18
CA ARG A 52 6.62 -1.54 -19.60
C ARG A 52 7.94 -2.30 -19.82
N VAL A 53 8.18 -3.28 -18.96
CA VAL A 53 9.38 -4.12 -19.06
C VAL A 53 9.23 -5.06 -20.25
N ASP A 54 10.28 -5.15 -21.07
CA ASP A 54 10.31 -6.12 -22.18
C ASP A 54 10.36 -7.55 -21.64
N PRO A 55 9.37 -8.42 -21.93
CA PRO A 55 9.37 -9.82 -21.50
C PRO A 55 10.49 -10.65 -22.12
N HIS A 56 11.13 -10.17 -23.18
CA HIS A 56 12.28 -10.78 -23.85
C HIS A 56 13.62 -10.17 -23.43
N LEU A 57 13.65 -9.32 -22.41
CA LEU A 57 14.87 -8.81 -21.84
C LEU A 57 15.77 -9.98 -21.38
N THR A 58 17.00 -10.02 -21.87
CA THR A 58 17.94 -11.13 -21.59
C THR A 58 18.91 -10.83 -20.44
N ARG A 59 19.10 -9.55 -20.09
CA ARG A 59 20.09 -9.13 -19.09
C ARG A 59 19.58 -7.97 -18.25
N ALA A 60 19.79 -8.05 -16.95
CA ALA A 60 19.46 -6.96 -16.03
C ALA A 60 20.28 -5.70 -16.35
N PRO A 61 19.68 -4.50 -16.25
CA PRO A 61 20.39 -3.25 -16.43
C PRO A 61 21.34 -2.96 -15.26
N VAL A 62 22.36 -2.14 -15.53
CA VAL A 62 23.23 -1.60 -14.47
C VAL A 62 22.41 -0.69 -13.57
N ALA A 63 22.62 -0.78 -12.26
CA ALA A 63 21.99 0.12 -11.31
C ALA A 63 22.61 1.52 -11.39
N VAL A 64 21.80 2.52 -11.68
CA VAL A 64 22.25 3.90 -11.94
C VAL A 64 22.40 4.71 -10.63
N ALA A 65 21.57 4.42 -9.63
CA ALA A 65 21.62 5.14 -8.36
C ALA A 65 22.85 4.74 -7.54
N GLU A 66 23.47 5.66 -6.84
CA GLU A 66 24.48 5.33 -5.85
C GLU A 66 23.84 4.65 -4.63
N PRO A 67 24.56 3.74 -3.93
CA PRO A 67 24.06 3.15 -2.71
C PRO A 67 23.82 4.24 -1.66
N ASP A 68 22.66 4.24 -1.05
CA ASP A 68 22.36 5.14 0.05
C ASP A 68 22.96 4.55 1.35
N HIS A 69 24.10 5.08 1.75
CA HIS A 69 24.80 4.71 2.96
C HIS A 69 24.31 5.52 4.16
N THR A 70 23.34 4.99 4.84
CA THR A 70 22.96 5.48 6.18
C THR A 70 23.39 4.47 7.24
N PRO A 71 23.75 4.90 8.47
CA PRO A 71 24.15 3.98 9.54
C PRO A 71 23.13 2.87 9.83
N GLU A 72 21.84 3.14 9.60
CA GLU A 72 20.77 2.17 9.73
C GLU A 72 20.84 1.09 8.65
N ARG A 73 21.10 1.48 7.41
CA ARG A 73 21.20 0.56 6.27
C ARG A 73 22.47 -0.26 6.34
N ASP A 74 23.57 0.35 6.74
CA ASP A 74 24.86 -0.36 6.91
C ASP A 74 24.73 -1.50 7.95
N VAL A 75 24.03 -1.27 9.06
CA VAL A 75 23.72 -2.32 10.04
C VAL A 75 22.85 -3.42 9.44
N VAL A 76 21.82 -3.07 8.66
CA VAL A 76 20.95 -4.04 7.98
C VAL A 76 21.75 -4.87 6.97
N PHE A 77 22.60 -4.24 6.17
CA PHE A 77 23.41 -4.93 5.18
C PHE A 77 24.45 -5.87 5.83
N ALA A 78 25.09 -5.45 6.92
CA ALA A 78 26.02 -6.29 7.66
C ALA A 78 25.32 -7.54 8.25
N GLU A 79 24.16 -7.36 8.87
CA GLU A 79 23.36 -8.46 9.43
C GLU A 79 22.85 -9.42 8.34
N LEU A 80 22.35 -8.89 7.22
CA LEU A 80 21.91 -9.70 6.11
C LEU A 80 23.05 -10.41 5.41
N GLY A 81 24.20 -9.74 5.24
CA GLY A 81 25.41 -10.34 4.67
C GLY A 81 25.90 -11.52 5.48
N PHE A 82 25.94 -11.40 6.82
CA PHE A 82 26.27 -12.51 7.70
C PHE A 82 25.30 -13.70 7.55
N ARG A 83 23.99 -13.43 7.51
CA ARG A 83 22.96 -14.47 7.33
C ARG A 83 23.02 -15.10 5.95
N ALA A 84 23.23 -14.29 4.92
CA ALA A 84 23.38 -14.77 3.55
C ALA A 84 24.61 -15.69 3.41
N ALA A 85 25.75 -15.29 3.97
CA ALA A 85 26.96 -16.11 3.96
C ALA A 85 26.77 -17.43 4.73
N SER A 86 26.07 -17.40 5.86
CA SER A 86 25.74 -18.62 6.62
C SER A 86 24.83 -19.57 5.82
N LEU A 87 23.83 -19.04 5.14
CA LEU A 87 22.93 -19.83 4.29
C LEU A 87 23.62 -20.32 3.03
N ALA A 88 24.54 -19.54 2.48
CA ALA A 88 25.21 -19.86 1.20
C ALA A 88 25.90 -21.24 1.24
N HIS A 89 26.39 -21.66 2.41
CA HIS A 89 26.97 -22.98 2.60
C HIS A 89 25.91 -24.11 2.39
N GLU A 90 24.72 -23.93 2.94
CA GLU A 90 23.62 -24.90 2.78
C GLU A 90 23.02 -24.86 1.37
N VAL A 91 22.79 -23.68 0.84
CA VAL A 91 22.23 -23.46 -0.51
C VAL A 91 23.22 -23.84 -1.60
N GLY A 92 24.52 -23.61 -1.41
CA GLY A 92 25.57 -24.03 -2.34
C GLY A 92 25.59 -25.54 -2.56
N ASN A 93 25.42 -26.32 -1.48
CA ASN A 93 25.32 -27.79 -1.58
C ASN A 93 24.09 -28.25 -2.41
N LEU A 94 23.09 -27.37 -2.58
CA LEU A 94 21.89 -27.62 -3.38
C LEU A 94 21.97 -27.04 -4.80
N GLY A 95 23.09 -26.44 -5.18
CA GLY A 95 23.25 -25.75 -6.47
C GLY A 95 22.42 -24.46 -6.56
N GLY A 96 22.54 -23.60 -5.57
CA GLY A 96 21.81 -22.34 -5.49
C GLY A 96 22.71 -21.13 -5.25
N VAL A 97 22.12 -19.95 -5.37
CA VAL A 97 22.75 -18.64 -5.10
C VAL A 97 21.91 -17.86 -4.10
N VAL A 98 22.59 -17.22 -3.16
CA VAL A 98 22.02 -16.26 -2.21
C VAL A 98 22.50 -14.87 -2.60
N THR A 99 21.61 -13.90 -2.64
CA THR A 99 21.94 -12.49 -2.94
C THR A 99 21.36 -11.56 -1.90
N VAL A 100 22.07 -10.47 -1.63
CA VAL A 100 21.58 -9.32 -0.86
C VAL A 100 21.52 -8.12 -1.78
N ALA A 101 20.39 -7.43 -1.79
CA ALA A 101 20.18 -6.21 -2.56
C ALA A 101 19.68 -5.07 -1.67
N ASP A 102 19.88 -3.83 -2.12
CA ASP A 102 19.33 -2.65 -1.48
C ASP A 102 17.83 -2.44 -1.80
N ALA A 103 17.24 -1.38 -1.27
CA ALA A 103 15.84 -1.02 -1.47
C ALA A 103 15.48 -0.72 -2.94
N THR A 104 16.44 -0.44 -3.80
CA THR A 104 16.24 -0.18 -5.23
C THR A 104 16.32 -1.45 -6.08
N GLY A 105 16.67 -2.58 -5.46
CA GLY A 105 16.92 -3.86 -6.15
C GLY A 105 18.32 -4.00 -6.73
N ARG A 106 19.26 -3.10 -6.37
CA ARG A 106 20.67 -3.26 -6.71
C ARG A 106 21.26 -4.40 -5.88
N ILE A 107 21.85 -5.38 -6.54
CA ILE A 107 22.58 -6.45 -5.85
C ILE A 107 23.88 -5.86 -5.28
N LEU A 108 24.11 -6.10 -4.00
CA LEU A 108 25.30 -5.66 -3.27
C LEU A 108 26.31 -6.79 -3.13
N ALA A 109 25.81 -8.01 -2.93
CA ALA A 109 26.64 -9.20 -2.74
C ALA A 109 25.91 -10.48 -3.15
N GLU A 110 26.69 -11.48 -3.53
CA GLU A 110 26.20 -12.81 -3.89
C GLU A 110 27.09 -13.91 -3.31
N TRP A 111 26.50 -15.05 -3.01
CA TRP A 111 27.16 -16.26 -2.54
C TRP A 111 26.50 -17.49 -3.16
N GLY A 112 27.27 -18.52 -3.46
CA GLY A 112 26.71 -19.75 -4.01
C GLY A 112 27.76 -20.69 -4.54
N ASP A 113 27.33 -21.77 -5.18
CA ASP A 113 28.25 -22.64 -5.90
C ASP A 113 28.74 -22.00 -7.21
N GLN A 114 29.96 -22.31 -7.58
CA GLN A 114 30.62 -21.69 -8.73
C GLN A 114 29.89 -21.93 -10.06
N ALA A 115 29.27 -23.09 -10.24
CA ALA A 115 28.59 -23.41 -11.49
C ALA A 115 27.29 -22.62 -11.64
N THR A 116 26.52 -22.45 -10.54
CA THR A 116 25.29 -21.65 -10.53
C THR A 116 25.60 -20.15 -10.61
N LEU A 117 26.65 -19.66 -9.94
CA LEU A 117 27.13 -18.28 -10.08
C LEU A 117 27.53 -17.96 -11.51
N ALA A 118 28.25 -18.87 -12.20
CA ALA A 118 28.60 -18.69 -13.59
C ALA A 118 27.35 -18.54 -14.49
N ARG A 119 26.32 -19.36 -14.27
CA ARG A 119 25.02 -19.26 -15.00
C ARG A 119 24.23 -17.99 -14.62
N ALA A 120 24.30 -17.55 -13.37
CA ALA A 120 23.69 -16.33 -12.90
C ALA A 120 24.30 -15.09 -13.55
N GLY A 121 25.54 -15.18 -14.01
CA GLY A 121 26.23 -14.14 -14.77
C GLY A 121 25.61 -13.84 -16.14
N ASP A 122 24.98 -14.81 -16.80
CA ASP A 122 24.33 -14.62 -18.11
C ASP A 122 23.20 -13.58 -18.06
N PRO A 123 22.18 -13.69 -17.16
CA PRO A 123 21.16 -12.66 -16.98
C PRO A 123 21.63 -11.49 -16.12
N ARG A 124 22.91 -11.46 -15.70
CA ARG A 124 23.50 -10.46 -14.79
C ARG A 124 22.87 -10.46 -13.40
N LEU A 125 22.57 -11.61 -12.85
CA LEU A 125 22.23 -11.77 -11.43
C LEU A 125 23.54 -11.68 -10.61
N ALA A 126 24.09 -10.49 -10.54
CA ALA A 126 25.40 -10.19 -9.99
C ALA A 126 25.45 -8.79 -9.38
N PRO A 127 26.43 -8.48 -8.52
CA PRO A 127 26.59 -7.13 -7.96
C PRO A 127 26.57 -6.03 -9.00
N TRP A 128 26.03 -4.86 -8.61
CA TRP A 128 25.88 -3.65 -9.44
C TRP A 128 24.76 -3.68 -10.48
N PHE A 129 24.02 -4.77 -10.63
CA PHE A 129 22.85 -4.83 -11.51
C PHE A 129 21.54 -4.69 -10.72
N CYS A 130 20.53 -4.08 -11.38
CA CYS A 130 19.23 -3.81 -10.77
C CYS A 130 18.23 -4.92 -11.09
N TRP A 131 17.64 -5.47 -10.03
CA TRP A 131 16.67 -6.56 -10.10
C TRP A 131 15.29 -6.20 -9.51
N SER A 132 14.97 -4.90 -9.48
CA SER A 132 13.60 -4.46 -9.14
C SER A 132 12.58 -4.89 -10.22
N GLU A 133 11.30 -4.90 -9.88
CA GLU A 133 10.25 -5.20 -10.87
C GLU A 133 10.24 -4.21 -12.05
N CYS A 134 10.54 -2.94 -11.82
CA CYS A 134 10.61 -1.97 -12.90
C CYS A 134 11.81 -2.18 -13.85
N ALA A 135 12.82 -2.93 -13.42
CA ALA A 135 14.04 -3.20 -14.21
C ALA A 135 13.98 -4.54 -14.95
N VAL A 136 13.52 -5.59 -14.31
CA VAL A 136 13.56 -6.97 -14.83
C VAL A 136 12.17 -7.65 -14.80
N GLY A 137 11.15 -6.96 -14.36
CA GLY A 137 9.82 -7.53 -14.20
C GLY A 137 9.71 -8.48 -13.00
N THR A 138 8.68 -9.32 -13.01
CA THR A 138 8.39 -10.27 -11.93
C THR A 138 9.56 -11.21 -11.69
N ASN A 139 10.13 -11.16 -10.50
CA ASN A 139 11.20 -12.02 -10.05
C ASN A 139 11.21 -12.10 -8.51
N GLY A 140 11.91 -13.08 -7.94
CA GLY A 140 11.90 -13.31 -6.49
C GLY A 140 12.40 -12.13 -5.65
N MET A 141 13.30 -11.29 -6.17
CA MET A 141 13.85 -10.12 -5.50
C MET A 141 12.96 -8.90 -5.66
N GLY A 142 12.67 -8.48 -6.90
CA GLY A 142 11.89 -7.29 -7.20
C GLY A 142 10.45 -7.38 -6.68
N THR A 143 9.82 -8.55 -6.82
CA THR A 143 8.46 -8.77 -6.30
C THR A 143 8.43 -8.79 -4.77
N ALA A 144 9.51 -9.21 -4.09
CA ALA A 144 9.61 -9.12 -2.63
C ALA A 144 9.69 -7.66 -2.12
N LEU A 145 10.25 -6.74 -2.91
CA LEU A 145 10.24 -5.30 -2.57
C LEU A 145 8.83 -4.72 -2.55
N GLU A 146 7.96 -5.19 -3.44
CA GLU A 146 6.56 -4.76 -3.54
C GLU A 146 5.64 -5.49 -2.53
N ALA A 147 5.99 -6.71 -2.13
CA ALA A 147 5.20 -7.56 -1.24
C ALA A 147 5.46 -7.27 0.25
N HIS A 148 4.54 -7.71 1.12
CA HIS A 148 4.66 -7.59 2.57
C HIS A 148 5.16 -8.86 3.28
N GLY A 149 5.55 -9.89 2.55
CA GLY A 149 6.03 -11.16 3.07
C GLY A 149 7.01 -11.84 2.12
N PRO A 150 7.42 -13.08 2.42
CA PRO A 150 8.26 -13.84 1.52
C PRO A 150 7.52 -14.13 0.21
N VAL A 151 8.25 -14.09 -0.88
CA VAL A 151 7.74 -14.32 -2.23
C VAL A 151 8.56 -15.40 -2.89
N THR A 152 7.90 -16.36 -3.53
CA THR A 152 8.55 -17.36 -4.40
C THR A 152 8.00 -17.23 -5.80
N ILE A 153 8.89 -17.10 -6.79
CA ILE A 153 8.58 -17.02 -8.22
C ILE A 153 9.25 -18.22 -8.92
N ARG A 154 8.50 -18.93 -9.76
CA ARG A 154 8.92 -20.22 -10.33
C ARG A 154 8.75 -20.23 -11.84
N GLY A 155 9.79 -20.62 -12.59
CA GLY A 155 9.67 -20.85 -14.01
C GLY A 155 9.01 -19.71 -14.76
N ALA A 156 7.98 -19.99 -15.54
CA ALA A 156 7.24 -19.02 -16.33
C ALA A 156 6.37 -18.05 -15.50
N GLU A 157 6.40 -18.09 -14.18
CA GLU A 157 5.90 -16.98 -13.34
C GLU A 157 6.79 -15.75 -13.44
N HIS A 158 8.08 -15.90 -13.80
CA HIS A 158 8.95 -14.79 -14.09
C HIS A 158 8.47 -14.02 -15.32
N TRP A 159 8.60 -12.69 -15.29
CA TRP A 159 8.23 -11.85 -16.42
C TRP A 159 9.15 -12.04 -17.62
N CYS A 160 10.46 -12.04 -17.40
CA CYS A 160 11.44 -12.23 -18.47
C CYS A 160 11.65 -13.70 -18.79
N GLN A 161 11.49 -14.07 -20.06
CA GLN A 161 11.63 -15.45 -20.55
C GLN A 161 12.97 -16.10 -20.19
N VAL A 162 14.05 -15.35 -20.17
CA VAL A 162 15.39 -15.85 -19.79
C VAL A 162 15.44 -16.43 -18.37
N LEU A 163 14.47 -16.09 -17.53
CA LEU A 163 14.37 -16.56 -16.14
C LEU A 163 13.47 -17.78 -15.97
N HIS A 164 12.86 -18.31 -17.03
CA HIS A 164 11.92 -19.42 -16.93
C HIS A 164 12.55 -20.75 -16.45
N ASP A 165 13.86 -20.87 -16.52
CA ASP A 165 14.60 -22.00 -15.93
C ASP A 165 14.97 -21.78 -14.45
N TRP A 166 14.63 -20.62 -13.86
CA TRP A 166 14.98 -20.26 -12.49
C TRP A 166 13.79 -20.39 -11.53
N VAL A 167 14.12 -20.66 -10.28
CA VAL A 167 13.22 -20.52 -9.14
C VAL A 167 13.89 -19.60 -8.15
N GLY A 168 13.22 -18.53 -7.77
CA GLY A 168 13.74 -17.55 -6.82
C GLY A 168 12.74 -17.29 -5.69
N ALA A 169 13.25 -17.17 -4.46
CA ALA A 169 12.47 -16.72 -3.31
C ALA A 169 13.18 -15.56 -2.64
N GLY A 170 12.43 -14.53 -2.27
CA GLY A 170 12.96 -13.33 -1.64
C GLY A 170 12.07 -12.79 -0.54
N ILE A 171 12.65 -11.98 0.33
CA ILE A 171 11.96 -11.20 1.35
C ILE A 171 12.61 -9.84 1.50
N ALA A 172 11.79 -8.79 1.58
CA ALA A 172 12.26 -7.45 1.91
C ALA A 172 12.35 -7.27 3.43
N VAL A 173 13.49 -6.79 3.91
CA VAL A 173 13.64 -6.21 5.24
C VAL A 173 13.15 -4.78 5.18
N ARG A 174 12.12 -4.45 5.97
CA ARG A 174 11.48 -3.15 5.96
C ARG A 174 11.79 -2.38 7.22
N ASP A 175 11.88 -1.07 7.12
CA ASP A 175 11.90 -0.17 8.26
C ASP A 175 10.67 -0.41 9.14
N VAL A 176 10.86 -0.41 10.45
CA VAL A 176 9.80 -0.76 11.39
C VAL A 176 8.81 0.39 11.64
N VAL A 177 9.21 1.62 11.30
CA VAL A 177 8.41 2.84 11.44
C VAL A 177 7.73 3.20 10.13
N THR A 178 8.52 3.42 9.07
CA THR A 178 8.02 3.87 7.75
C THR A 178 7.40 2.75 6.92
N ARG A 179 7.78 1.49 7.19
CA ARG A 179 7.42 0.30 6.43
C ARG A 179 8.04 0.25 5.02
N GLU A 180 8.88 1.18 4.69
CA GLU A 180 9.61 1.18 3.41
C GLU A 180 10.66 0.08 3.38
N PRO A 181 10.94 -0.54 2.23
CA PRO A 181 11.99 -1.53 2.10
C PRO A 181 13.35 -0.90 2.35
N LEU A 182 14.22 -1.59 3.07
CA LEU A 182 15.62 -1.22 3.31
C LEU A 182 16.57 -2.09 2.49
N ALA A 183 16.28 -3.38 2.43
CA ALA A 183 17.09 -4.38 1.75
C ALA A 183 16.23 -5.59 1.37
N VAL A 184 16.78 -6.45 0.51
CA VAL A 184 16.19 -7.75 0.15
C VAL A 184 17.22 -8.84 0.36
N LEU A 185 16.77 -9.93 0.96
CA LEU A 185 17.46 -11.22 0.96
C LEU A 185 16.76 -12.14 -0.04
N HIS A 186 17.52 -12.72 -0.96
CA HIS A 186 16.98 -13.54 -2.02
C HIS A 186 17.81 -14.82 -2.19
N VAL A 187 17.14 -15.91 -2.49
CA VAL A 187 17.71 -17.22 -2.79
C VAL A 187 17.18 -17.69 -4.11
N CYS A 188 18.01 -18.17 -5.00
CA CYS A 188 17.56 -18.74 -6.24
C CYS A 188 18.33 -20.02 -6.61
N ARG A 189 17.73 -20.76 -7.53
CA ARG A 189 18.28 -22.00 -8.05
C ARG A 189 17.96 -22.15 -9.54
N TRP A 190 18.92 -22.67 -10.28
CA TRP A 190 18.75 -23.07 -11.67
C TRP A 190 18.15 -24.47 -11.75
N ARG A 191 17.09 -24.64 -12.54
CA ARG A 191 16.41 -25.93 -12.81
C ARG A 191 16.26 -26.82 -11.57
N GLY A 192 15.33 -26.49 -10.69
CA GLY A 192 15.08 -27.27 -9.49
C GLY A 192 14.06 -26.59 -8.57
N ARG A 193 13.74 -27.26 -7.46
CA ARG A 193 12.86 -26.71 -6.43
C ARG A 193 13.71 -26.17 -5.28
N LEU A 194 13.32 -25.04 -4.73
CA LEU A 194 13.84 -24.59 -3.43
C LEU A 194 13.28 -25.50 -2.33
N PRO A 195 14.03 -25.73 -1.23
CA PRO A 195 13.51 -26.44 -0.07
C PRO A 195 12.20 -25.81 0.44
N ALA A 196 11.28 -26.62 0.94
CA ALA A 196 10.01 -26.15 1.48
C ALA A 196 10.17 -25.18 2.68
N SER A 197 11.27 -25.28 3.40
CA SER A 197 11.63 -24.40 4.52
C SER A 197 12.15 -23.02 4.09
N THR A 198 12.39 -22.77 2.79
CA THR A 198 13.02 -21.51 2.32
C THR A 198 12.24 -20.27 2.73
N GLU A 199 10.92 -20.26 2.55
CA GLU A 199 10.10 -19.08 2.93
C GLU A 199 10.12 -18.81 4.43
N SER A 200 10.01 -19.87 5.25
CA SER A 200 10.08 -19.74 6.71
C SER A 200 11.47 -19.28 7.16
N TRP A 201 12.51 -19.77 6.52
CA TRP A 201 13.88 -19.35 6.80
C TRP A 201 14.09 -17.86 6.43
N LEU A 202 13.64 -17.43 5.25
CA LEU A 202 13.68 -16.04 4.82
C LEU A 202 12.93 -15.13 5.79
N ALA A 203 11.72 -15.52 6.19
CA ALA A 203 10.92 -14.77 7.16
C ALA A 203 11.64 -14.62 8.51
N ASN A 204 12.26 -15.69 9.00
CA ASN A 204 13.05 -15.65 10.23
C ASN A 204 14.28 -14.74 10.10
N ALA A 205 15.02 -14.85 9.00
CA ALA A 205 16.18 -13.98 8.74
C ALA A 205 15.79 -12.49 8.73
N ALA A 206 14.70 -12.14 8.06
CA ALA A 206 14.18 -10.77 8.04
C ALA A 206 13.75 -10.31 9.43
N ALA A 207 13.01 -11.14 10.18
CA ALA A 207 12.56 -10.83 11.54
C ALA A 207 13.74 -10.58 12.50
N MET A 208 14.75 -11.42 12.44
CA MET A 208 15.96 -11.28 13.26
C MET A 208 16.75 -10.02 12.90
N THR A 209 16.86 -9.68 11.60
CA THR A 209 17.50 -8.43 11.14
C THR A 209 16.72 -7.20 11.60
N GLN A 210 15.39 -7.29 11.75
CA GLN A 210 14.56 -6.20 12.25
C GLN A 210 14.62 -6.04 13.79
N CYS A 211 15.10 -7.02 14.57
CA CYS A 211 15.14 -6.91 16.02
C CYS A 211 15.90 -5.68 16.55
N PRO A 212 17.12 -5.36 16.09
CA PRO A 212 17.82 -4.15 16.51
C PRO A 212 17.09 -2.87 16.08
N LEU A 213 16.44 -2.86 14.90
CA LEU A 213 15.63 -1.73 14.43
C LEU A 213 14.42 -1.50 15.34
N LYS A 214 13.73 -2.57 15.76
CA LYS A 214 12.58 -2.49 16.68
C LYS A 214 13.00 -1.92 18.03
N ARG A 215 14.13 -2.39 18.59
CA ARG A 215 14.67 -1.87 19.85
C ARG A 215 14.94 -0.38 19.73
N ARG A 216 15.70 0.03 18.72
CA ARG A 216 16.01 1.44 18.46
C ARG A 216 14.77 2.30 18.27
N ALA A 217 13.74 1.80 17.56
CA ALA A 217 12.49 2.53 17.38
C ALA A 217 11.67 2.67 18.67
N ARG A 218 11.77 1.71 19.61
CA ARG A 218 11.20 1.83 20.96
C ARG A 218 11.94 2.88 21.79
N ASP A 219 13.27 2.85 21.77
CA ASP A 219 14.09 3.84 22.47
C ASP A 219 13.77 5.26 21.98
N SER A 220 13.70 5.45 20.66
CA SER A 220 13.28 6.71 20.05
C SER A 220 11.86 7.12 20.44
N GLY A 221 10.95 6.16 20.53
CA GLY A 221 9.57 6.40 20.99
C GLY A 221 9.53 6.90 22.43
N ALA A 222 10.32 6.31 23.33
CA ALA A 222 10.42 6.74 24.73
C ALA A 222 10.99 8.17 24.84
N GLU A 223 12.02 8.49 24.08
CA GLU A 223 12.61 9.83 24.07
C GLU A 223 11.67 10.88 23.44
N LEU A 224 10.87 10.49 22.44
CA LEU A 224 9.85 11.35 21.86
C LEU A 224 8.73 11.65 22.86
N VAL A 225 8.32 10.67 23.68
CA VAL A 225 7.39 10.88 24.81
C VAL A 225 7.99 11.84 25.84
N ALA A 226 9.28 11.71 26.16
CA ALA A 226 9.95 12.64 27.07
C ALA A 226 10.02 14.06 26.50
N ALA A 227 10.27 14.23 25.20
CA ALA A 227 10.23 15.52 24.53
C ALA A 227 8.83 16.14 24.55
N TYR A 228 7.80 15.33 24.27
CA TYR A 228 6.40 15.74 24.42
C TYR A 228 6.08 16.21 25.82
N THR A 229 6.47 15.47 26.86
CA THR A 229 6.19 15.83 28.26
C THR A 229 6.83 17.16 28.62
N ARG A 230 8.07 17.43 28.18
CA ARG A 230 8.73 18.72 28.37
C ARG A 230 8.00 19.87 27.66
N ALA A 231 7.61 19.67 26.41
CA ALA A 231 6.89 20.67 25.63
C ALA A 231 5.50 20.95 26.22
N ARG A 232 4.79 19.91 26.67
CA ARG A 232 3.47 20.03 27.30
C ARG A 232 3.50 20.84 28.61
N ALA A 233 4.57 20.70 29.39
CA ALA A 233 4.76 21.48 30.62
C ALA A 233 4.99 22.99 30.35
N GLN A 234 5.39 23.36 29.14
CA GLN A 234 5.69 24.74 28.73
C GLN A 234 4.59 25.40 27.91
N SER A 235 3.64 24.65 27.40
CA SER A 235 2.60 25.14 26.49
C SER A 235 1.21 24.67 26.92
N GLY A 236 0.23 25.57 26.83
CA GLY A 236 -1.20 25.28 26.99
C GLY A 236 -1.89 24.82 25.70
N ALA A 237 -1.20 24.86 24.56
CA ALA A 237 -1.76 24.44 23.28
C ALA A 237 -1.98 22.92 23.24
N ALA A 238 -2.96 22.47 22.48
CA ALA A 238 -3.14 21.05 22.20
C ALA A 238 -1.90 20.50 21.50
N LEU A 239 -1.36 19.37 21.97
CA LEU A 239 -0.06 18.87 21.56
C LEU A 239 -0.11 17.36 21.31
N ALA A 240 0.53 16.93 20.23
CA ALA A 240 0.82 15.53 19.95
C ALA A 240 2.29 15.33 19.57
N ALA A 241 2.80 14.12 19.80
CA ALA A 241 4.07 13.68 19.25
C ALA A 241 3.81 12.58 18.20
N VAL A 242 4.38 12.77 17.03
CA VAL A 242 4.28 11.83 15.90
C VAL A 242 5.67 11.34 15.49
N ASP A 243 5.75 10.09 15.02
CA ASP A 243 6.99 9.57 14.46
C ASP A 243 7.27 10.15 13.06
N THR A 244 8.39 9.77 12.45
CA THR A 244 8.81 10.23 11.12
C THR A 244 7.85 9.81 9.99
N ALA A 245 7.01 8.80 10.24
CA ALA A 245 5.96 8.37 9.32
C ALA A 245 4.60 9.07 9.57
N GLY A 246 4.50 9.95 10.58
CA GLY A 246 3.27 10.66 10.95
C GLY A 246 2.30 9.85 11.81
N LYS A 247 2.74 8.73 12.40
CA LYS A 247 1.95 7.96 13.37
C LYS A 247 2.07 8.58 14.75
N VAL A 248 0.96 8.65 15.46
CA VAL A 248 0.89 9.26 16.79
C VAL A 248 1.51 8.32 17.82
N VAL A 249 2.48 8.86 18.57
CA VAL A 249 3.13 8.21 19.69
C VAL A 249 2.44 8.56 21.00
N ILE A 250 2.04 9.82 21.18
CA ILE A 250 1.26 10.33 22.31
C ILE A 250 0.55 11.62 21.92
N ALA A 251 -0.64 11.84 22.45
CA ALA A 251 -1.41 13.07 22.28
C ALA A 251 -2.11 13.43 23.60
N ASP A 252 -2.29 14.73 23.91
CA ASP A 252 -3.16 15.15 25.00
C ASP A 252 -4.66 15.02 24.65
N ASP A 253 -5.52 15.32 25.61
CA ASP A 253 -6.98 15.14 25.45
C ASP A 253 -7.55 15.89 24.24
N MET A 254 -7.12 17.13 24.00
CA MET A 254 -7.61 17.94 22.89
C MET A 254 -7.05 17.44 21.55
N ALA A 255 -5.75 17.21 21.47
CA ALA A 255 -5.11 16.68 20.27
C ALA A 255 -5.64 15.28 19.92
N SER A 256 -5.94 14.45 20.91
CA SER A 256 -6.47 13.10 20.72
C SER A 256 -7.85 13.13 20.04
N VAL A 257 -8.72 14.06 20.42
CA VAL A 257 -10.02 14.25 19.76
C VAL A 257 -9.84 14.70 18.31
N LEU A 258 -8.94 15.67 18.06
CA LEU A 258 -8.66 16.18 16.72
C LEU A 258 -8.04 15.11 15.80
N LEU A 259 -7.27 14.18 16.37
CA LEU A 259 -6.60 13.10 15.65
C LEU A 259 -7.41 11.79 15.61
N GLY A 260 -8.48 11.67 16.39
CA GLY A 260 -9.25 10.43 16.51
C GLY A 260 -8.46 9.28 17.14
N VAL A 261 -7.58 9.56 18.10
CA VAL A 261 -6.70 8.58 18.76
C VAL A 261 -6.90 8.60 20.28
N PRO A 262 -6.51 7.55 21.03
CA PRO A 262 -6.58 7.56 22.49
C PRO A 262 -5.74 8.66 23.13
N ALA A 263 -6.30 9.31 24.16
CA ALA A 263 -5.63 10.36 24.89
C ALA A 263 -4.59 9.81 25.87
N CYS A 264 -3.51 10.54 26.05
CA CYS A 264 -2.49 10.35 27.09
C CYS A 264 -1.91 8.92 27.23
N THR A 265 -2.10 8.08 26.22
CA THR A 265 -1.59 6.72 26.20
C THR A 265 -0.35 6.65 25.31
N PRO A 266 0.87 6.48 25.86
CA PRO A 266 2.09 6.45 25.05
C PRO A 266 2.21 5.13 24.28
N ALA A 267 2.34 5.21 22.96
CA ALA A 267 2.58 4.08 22.06
C ALA A 267 4.06 4.04 21.66
N VAL A 268 4.92 3.65 22.61
CA VAL A 268 6.38 3.61 22.43
C VAL A 268 6.78 2.56 21.38
N ASP A 269 6.14 1.39 21.42
CA ASP A 269 6.37 0.34 20.42
C ASP A 269 5.85 0.79 19.04
N PRO A 270 6.67 0.76 17.97
CA PRO A 270 6.27 1.19 16.63
C PRO A 270 5.08 0.41 16.06
N THR A 271 4.83 -0.82 16.53
CA THR A 271 3.70 -1.64 16.08
C THR A 271 2.37 -1.22 16.70
N LEU A 272 2.42 -0.51 17.83
CA LEU A 272 1.26 -0.03 18.58
C LEU A 272 0.91 1.44 18.30
N ARG A 273 1.73 2.16 17.52
CA ARG A 273 1.50 3.56 17.19
C ARG A 273 0.22 3.76 16.38
N TRP A 274 -0.51 4.80 16.72
CA TRP A 274 -1.80 5.08 16.14
C TRP A 274 -1.67 5.79 14.78
N ASN A 275 -2.40 5.30 13.77
CA ASN A 275 -2.52 5.98 12.49
C ASN A 275 -3.78 6.86 12.52
N PRO A 276 -3.65 8.19 12.56
CA PRO A 276 -4.80 9.10 12.60
C PRO A 276 -5.59 9.11 11.29
N GLY A 277 -5.07 8.50 10.22
CA GLY A 277 -5.72 8.49 8.91
C GLY A 277 -5.83 9.87 8.26
N LEU A 278 -5.00 10.83 8.68
CA LEU A 278 -4.95 12.20 8.16
C LEU A 278 -3.79 12.35 7.17
N PRO A 279 -4.04 12.32 5.84
CA PRO A 279 -2.99 12.39 4.82
C PRO A 279 -2.15 13.67 4.90
N GLU A 280 -2.78 14.79 5.27
CA GLU A 280 -2.11 16.09 5.42
C GLU A 280 -1.08 16.04 6.55
N LEU A 281 -1.40 15.43 7.69
CA LEU A 281 -0.47 15.26 8.80
C LEU A 281 0.70 14.34 8.42
N ILE A 282 0.43 13.25 7.72
CA ILE A 282 1.48 12.33 7.23
C ILE A 282 2.41 13.07 6.27
N THR A 283 1.84 13.87 5.36
CA THR A 283 2.60 14.67 4.40
C THR A 283 3.45 15.73 5.12
N ALA A 284 2.87 16.41 6.11
CA ALA A 284 3.58 17.41 6.91
C ALA A 284 4.73 16.77 7.71
N ALA A 285 4.51 15.60 8.31
CA ALA A 285 5.55 14.89 9.06
C ALA A 285 6.72 14.46 8.15
N ARG A 286 6.42 13.95 6.96
CA ARG A 286 7.44 13.58 5.96
C ARG A 286 8.21 14.81 5.44
N TYR A 287 7.50 15.90 5.18
CA TYR A 287 8.13 17.14 4.74
C TYR A 287 9.07 17.69 5.82
N ALA A 288 8.59 17.75 7.09
CA ALA A 288 9.40 18.16 8.23
C ALA A 288 10.65 17.27 8.40
N THR A 289 10.50 15.96 8.20
CA THR A 289 11.62 15.01 8.21
C THR A 289 12.66 15.35 7.12
N GLY A 290 12.23 15.70 5.91
CA GLY A 290 13.13 16.11 4.83
C GLY A 290 13.84 17.44 5.11
N GLN A 291 13.13 18.43 5.64
CA GLN A 291 13.71 19.73 6.00
C GLN A 291 14.71 19.62 7.16
N ALA A 292 14.42 18.78 8.15
CA ALA A 292 15.24 18.56 9.33
C ALA A 292 16.65 18.00 9.00
N VAL A 293 16.83 17.37 7.85
CA VAL A 293 18.14 16.92 7.37
C VAL A 293 19.08 18.11 7.10
N HIS A 294 18.52 19.21 6.64
CA HIS A 294 19.29 20.42 6.24
C HIS A 294 19.27 21.50 7.32
N ASP A 295 18.19 21.58 8.07
CA ASP A 295 17.99 22.56 9.14
C ASP A 295 17.33 21.86 10.35
N PRO A 296 18.11 21.46 11.38
CA PRO A 296 17.60 20.80 12.58
C PRO A 296 16.64 21.66 13.41
N ASP A 297 16.74 22.98 13.32
CA ASP A 297 15.89 23.95 14.05
C ASP A 297 14.65 24.37 13.25
N TRP A 298 14.45 23.79 12.07
CA TRP A 298 13.31 24.08 11.20
C TRP A 298 11.98 23.88 11.92
N VAL A 299 11.08 24.84 11.75
CA VAL A 299 9.69 24.76 12.22
C VAL A 299 8.81 25.14 11.06
N GLY A 300 7.73 24.39 10.86
CA GLY A 300 6.78 24.71 9.81
C GLY A 300 5.34 24.68 10.27
N SER A 301 4.47 25.29 9.47
CA SER A 301 3.04 25.32 9.72
C SER A 301 2.24 24.97 8.48
N THR A 302 1.09 24.35 8.68
CA THR A 302 0.13 24.01 7.64
C THR A 302 -1.27 23.89 8.23
N GLN A 303 -2.24 23.62 7.36
CA GLN A 303 -3.61 23.33 7.76
C GLN A 303 -3.93 21.85 7.51
N ILE A 304 -4.63 21.25 8.45
CA ILE A 304 -5.13 19.87 8.33
C ILE A 304 -6.64 19.85 8.61
N PHE A 305 -7.35 18.91 8.01
CA PHE A 305 -8.74 18.63 8.36
C PHE A 305 -8.76 17.59 9.49
N ALA A 306 -8.87 18.08 10.72
CA ALA A 306 -8.94 17.24 11.91
C ALA A 306 -10.27 16.45 11.94
N HIS A 307 -10.29 15.33 12.69
CA HIS A 307 -11.53 14.58 12.91
C HIS A 307 -12.57 15.49 13.61
N LEU A 308 -13.82 15.40 13.15
CA LEU A 308 -14.96 16.15 13.70
C LEU A 308 -14.86 17.70 13.54
N ALA A 309 -13.90 18.20 12.77
CA ALA A 309 -13.79 19.62 12.48
C ALA A 309 -14.40 19.94 11.10
N ASP A 310 -15.30 20.93 11.07
CA ASP A 310 -15.89 21.41 9.81
C ASP A 310 -14.94 22.36 9.07
N GLU A 311 -13.99 22.95 9.80
CA GLU A 311 -13.00 23.89 9.27
C GLU A 311 -11.58 23.34 9.42
N PRO A 312 -10.65 23.73 8.53
CA PRO A 312 -9.26 23.32 8.63
C PRO A 312 -8.62 23.88 9.91
N THR A 313 -7.92 23.04 10.63
CA THR A 313 -7.19 23.38 11.84
C THR A 313 -5.73 23.68 11.50
N SER A 314 -5.23 24.85 11.92
CA SER A 314 -3.81 25.17 11.79
C SER A 314 -2.98 24.28 12.73
N ILE A 315 -1.87 23.78 12.23
CA ILE A 315 -0.86 23.08 13.03
C ILE A 315 0.52 23.68 12.79
N SER A 316 1.33 23.68 13.84
CA SER A 316 2.78 23.88 13.75
C SER A 316 3.46 22.55 14.01
N ILE A 317 4.48 22.22 13.22
CA ILE A 317 5.24 20.99 13.29
C ILE A 317 6.73 21.30 13.50
N ARG A 318 7.34 20.62 14.49
CA ARG A 318 8.74 20.81 14.86
C ARG A 318 9.43 19.45 14.97
N PRO A 319 10.53 19.21 14.24
CA PRO A 319 11.35 18.02 14.38
C PRO A 319 11.92 17.85 15.79
N VAL A 320 12.08 16.61 16.23
CA VAL A 320 12.66 16.24 17.51
C VAL A 320 13.87 15.35 17.27
N PHE A 321 15.00 15.78 17.81
CA PHE A 321 16.26 15.03 17.71
C PHE A 321 16.63 14.41 19.05
N SER A 322 17.28 13.26 18.98
CA SER A 322 17.97 12.60 20.08
C SER A 322 19.32 12.10 19.62
N SER A 323 20.36 12.47 20.33
CA SER A 323 21.76 12.09 20.01
C SER A 323 22.11 12.39 18.54
N GLY A 324 21.67 13.55 18.02
CA GLY A 324 21.91 13.99 16.63
C GLY A 324 21.05 13.27 15.57
N ARG A 325 20.11 12.40 15.98
CA ARG A 325 19.22 11.68 15.06
C ARG A 325 17.78 12.18 15.20
N LEU A 326 17.12 12.38 14.08
CA LEU A 326 15.70 12.69 14.04
C LEU A 326 14.88 11.48 14.52
N ILE A 327 14.03 11.68 15.53
CA ILE A 327 13.20 10.62 16.12
C ILE A 327 11.71 10.78 15.87
N GLY A 328 11.28 11.96 15.41
CA GLY A 328 9.89 12.30 15.13
C GLY A 328 9.64 13.78 15.18
N ASN A 329 8.40 14.18 15.36
CA ASN A 329 7.98 15.58 15.37
C ASN A 329 7.00 15.86 16.52
N LEU A 330 7.04 17.07 17.07
CA LEU A 330 5.97 17.64 17.89
C LEU A 330 5.00 18.40 17.00
N VAL A 331 3.72 18.21 17.22
CA VAL A 331 2.62 18.88 16.49
C VAL A 331 1.78 19.66 17.46
N SER A 332 1.77 20.99 17.32
CA SER A 332 0.94 21.91 18.12
C SER A 332 -0.27 22.36 17.30
N PHE A 333 -1.46 22.21 17.84
CA PHE A 333 -2.72 22.59 17.19
C PHE A 333 -3.11 24.02 17.54
N GLY A 334 -3.67 24.75 16.56
CA GLY A 334 -4.01 26.17 16.71
C GLY A 334 -2.81 27.11 16.57
N ALA A 335 -1.60 26.58 16.37
CA ALA A 335 -0.37 27.34 16.18
C ALA A 335 -0.04 27.50 14.70
N THR A 336 0.56 28.64 14.34
CA THR A 336 0.98 28.98 12.96
C THR A 336 2.47 29.35 12.90
N ASP A 337 3.25 28.85 13.85
CA ASP A 337 4.66 29.18 13.96
C ASP A 337 5.47 28.50 12.84
N GLY A 338 6.47 29.22 12.35
CA GLY A 338 7.43 28.71 11.39
C GLY A 338 7.07 28.95 9.91
N ALA A 339 7.84 28.35 9.03
CA ALA A 339 7.65 28.47 7.58
C ALA A 339 6.35 27.76 7.13
N GLN A 340 5.58 28.39 6.26
CA GLN A 340 4.43 27.70 5.66
C GLN A 340 4.94 26.54 4.78
N LEU A 341 4.42 25.35 5.03
CA LEU A 341 4.67 24.22 4.14
C LEU A 341 4.12 24.55 2.75
N PRO A 342 4.83 24.19 1.68
CA PRO A 342 4.28 24.31 0.34
C PRO A 342 2.95 23.56 0.35
N GLN A 343 1.87 24.29 0.13
CA GLN A 343 0.60 23.64 -0.16
C GLN A 343 0.88 22.84 -1.43
N ALA A 344 0.83 21.52 -1.32
CA ALA A 344 0.73 20.71 -2.51
C ALA A 344 -0.36 21.37 -3.35
N GLU A 345 0.00 21.84 -4.56
CA GLU A 345 -1.01 22.27 -5.50
C GLU A 345 -2.12 21.25 -5.36
N ARG A 346 -3.29 21.73 -4.99
CA ARG A 346 -4.48 20.89 -4.98
C ARG A 346 -4.61 20.33 -6.39
N VAL A 347 -3.87 19.27 -6.67
CA VAL A 347 -4.47 18.21 -7.47
C VAL A 347 -5.66 17.85 -6.61
N VAL A 348 -6.81 18.35 -7.04
CA VAL A 348 -8.11 17.96 -6.53
C VAL A 348 -8.25 16.48 -6.87
N HIS A 349 -7.42 15.67 -6.25
CA HIS A 349 -7.84 14.37 -5.83
C HIS A 349 -8.84 14.73 -4.74
N LEU A 350 -10.10 14.77 -5.12
CA LEU A 350 -11.25 14.52 -4.26
C LEU A 350 -10.91 13.26 -3.43
N ARG A 351 -10.03 13.41 -2.44
CA ARG A 351 -9.92 12.46 -1.34
C ARG A 351 -11.13 12.81 -0.49
N ALA A 352 -12.25 12.22 -0.90
CA ALA A 352 -13.36 12.04 -0.01
C ALA A 352 -12.75 11.62 1.35
N GLN A 353 -12.83 12.52 2.36
CA GLN A 353 -12.96 12.05 3.72
C GLN A 353 -13.88 10.83 3.63
N PRO A 354 -13.74 9.80 4.45
CA PRO A 354 -14.74 8.74 4.50
C PRO A 354 -16.04 9.39 5.00
N ARG A 355 -16.71 10.15 4.11
CA ARG A 355 -18.06 10.64 4.33
C ARG A 355 -18.88 9.41 4.62
N ARG A 356 -19.26 9.27 5.86
CA ARG A 356 -20.16 8.20 6.26
C ARG A 356 -21.56 8.70 6.02
N LEU A 357 -22.29 7.97 5.21
CA LEU A 357 -23.73 8.17 5.10
C LEU A 357 -24.38 7.62 6.36
N VAL A 358 -25.22 8.44 6.96
CA VAL A 358 -26.03 8.01 8.10
C VAL A 358 -27.35 7.46 7.56
N ALA A 359 -27.64 6.23 7.93
CA ALA A 359 -28.88 5.55 7.60
C ALA A 359 -29.55 5.00 8.88
N VAL A 360 -30.80 4.59 8.78
CA VAL A 360 -31.56 4.01 9.88
C VAL A 360 -32.01 2.61 9.49
N ARG A 361 -31.77 1.64 10.37
CA ARG A 361 -32.31 0.27 10.31
C ARG A 361 -32.82 -0.11 11.68
N ASP A 362 -34.05 -0.57 11.78
CA ASP A 362 -34.66 -1.08 13.04
C ASP A 362 -34.42 -0.15 14.24
N ASN A 363 -34.69 1.14 14.06
CA ASN A 363 -34.48 2.20 15.05
C ASN A 363 -33.00 2.40 15.51
N ARG A 364 -32.01 1.89 14.74
CA ARG A 364 -30.58 2.07 14.98
C ARG A 364 -29.96 2.90 13.87
N MET A 365 -29.05 3.82 14.23
CA MET A 365 -28.26 4.54 13.26
C MET A 365 -27.15 3.64 12.72
N VAL A 366 -27.08 3.53 11.39
CA VAL A 366 -26.05 2.77 10.67
C VAL A 366 -25.16 3.75 9.96
N LEU A 367 -23.87 3.69 10.23
CA LEU A 367 -22.84 4.49 9.57
C LEU A 367 -22.27 3.70 8.40
N LEU A 368 -22.57 4.12 7.17
CA LEU A 368 -22.14 3.48 5.93
C LEU A 368 -20.93 4.21 5.34
N ARG A 369 -19.95 3.47 4.85
CA ARG A 369 -18.91 4.02 3.98
C ARG A 369 -19.47 4.16 2.56
N LEU A 370 -19.04 5.18 1.82
CA LEU A 370 -19.54 5.42 0.45
C LEU A 370 -19.38 4.21 -0.48
N PRO A 371 -18.26 3.47 -0.44
CA PRO A 371 -18.13 2.26 -1.26
C PRO A 371 -19.10 1.11 -0.89
N GLU A 372 -19.73 1.16 0.30
CA GLU A 372 -20.72 0.17 0.71
C GLU A 372 -22.10 0.42 0.08
N VAL A 373 -22.30 1.60 -0.55
CA VAL A 373 -23.58 2.01 -1.14
C VAL A 373 -23.51 1.87 -2.66
N PHE A 374 -24.44 1.11 -3.23
CA PHE A 374 -24.57 0.92 -4.68
C PHE A 374 -25.36 2.06 -5.31
N PHE A 375 -26.54 2.32 -4.80
CA PHE A 375 -27.42 3.41 -5.24
C PHE A 375 -28.39 3.83 -4.16
N ALA A 376 -28.96 5.02 -4.33
CA ALA A 376 -30.09 5.50 -3.55
C ALA A 376 -31.36 5.55 -4.42
N GLU A 377 -32.49 5.14 -3.86
CA GLU A 377 -33.80 5.14 -4.49
C GLU A 377 -34.80 5.97 -3.69
N SER A 378 -35.50 6.90 -4.33
CA SER A 378 -36.64 7.57 -3.74
C SER A 378 -37.90 6.72 -3.88
N GLN A 379 -38.49 6.36 -2.74
CA GLN A 379 -39.75 5.59 -2.66
C GLN A 379 -40.72 6.27 -1.70
N GLY A 380 -41.78 6.85 -2.22
CA GLY A 380 -42.69 7.70 -1.44
C GLY A 380 -41.97 8.92 -0.89
N ASN A 381 -42.04 9.13 0.42
CA ASN A 381 -41.38 10.26 1.12
C ASN A 381 -39.98 9.87 1.67
N ASP A 382 -39.54 8.63 1.47
CA ASP A 382 -38.29 8.11 2.01
C ASP A 382 -37.25 7.91 0.90
N VAL A 383 -35.99 8.04 1.29
CA VAL A 383 -34.84 7.67 0.46
C VAL A 383 -34.24 6.38 1.02
N TRP A 384 -34.11 5.37 0.18
CA TRP A 384 -33.55 4.07 0.51
C TRP A 384 -32.20 3.88 -0.15
N LEU A 385 -31.23 3.41 0.62
CA LEU A 385 -29.90 3.05 0.17
C LEU A 385 -29.79 1.54 -0.02
N SER A 386 -29.40 1.12 -1.20
CA SER A 386 -28.98 -0.26 -1.47
C SER A 386 -27.49 -0.40 -1.12
N THR A 387 -27.15 -1.35 -0.26
CA THR A 387 -25.80 -1.49 0.32
C THR A 387 -25.34 -2.95 0.37
N ASP A 388 -24.04 -3.17 0.57
CA ASP A 388 -23.46 -4.50 0.83
C ASP A 388 -24.12 -5.24 2.01
N ARG A 389 -24.75 -4.47 2.92
CA ARG A 389 -25.46 -5.00 4.12
C ARG A 389 -26.96 -5.08 3.93
N GLY A 390 -27.45 -4.93 2.71
CA GLY A 390 -28.87 -4.88 2.36
C GLY A 390 -29.42 -3.46 2.33
N ARG A 391 -30.74 -3.33 2.26
CA ARG A 391 -31.44 -2.06 2.09
C ARG A 391 -31.64 -1.35 3.44
N VAL A 392 -31.31 -0.07 3.51
CA VAL A 392 -31.45 0.78 4.70
C VAL A 392 -32.04 2.14 4.32
N ARG A 393 -32.74 2.80 5.25
CA ARG A 393 -33.33 4.13 5.00
C ARG A 393 -32.29 5.22 5.28
N ALA A 394 -32.09 6.13 4.33
CA ALA A 394 -31.26 7.30 4.53
C ALA A 394 -31.87 8.26 5.56
N THR A 395 -31.05 8.99 6.31
CA THR A 395 -31.52 10.09 7.15
C THR A 395 -31.82 11.36 6.35
N SER A 396 -31.29 11.44 5.13
CA SER A 396 -31.55 12.57 4.22
C SER A 396 -33.04 12.56 3.78
N PRO A 397 -33.74 13.70 3.87
CA PRO A 397 -35.18 13.75 3.64
C PRO A 397 -35.55 13.65 2.15
N SER A 398 -34.61 13.88 1.24
CA SER A 398 -34.87 13.83 -0.21
C SER A 398 -33.64 13.39 -0.99
N LEU A 399 -33.90 12.85 -2.18
CA LEU A 399 -32.83 12.44 -3.10
C LEU A 399 -32.05 13.65 -3.63
N ASP A 400 -32.68 14.83 -3.75
CA ASP A 400 -32.02 16.06 -4.23
C ASP A 400 -31.01 16.59 -3.19
N LYS A 401 -31.35 16.50 -1.89
CA LYS A 401 -30.42 16.84 -0.83
C LYS A 401 -29.26 15.86 -0.78
N LEU A 402 -29.56 14.56 -0.91
CA LEU A 402 -28.52 13.52 -0.95
C LEU A 402 -27.61 13.68 -2.17
N GLU A 403 -28.13 14.06 -3.34
CA GLU A 403 -27.37 14.39 -4.53
C GLU A 403 -26.39 15.55 -4.27
N GLY A 404 -26.85 16.63 -3.64
CA GLY A 404 -25.97 17.75 -3.26
C GLY A 404 -24.88 17.34 -2.27
N GLU A 405 -25.18 16.44 -1.34
CA GLU A 405 -24.21 15.92 -0.36
C GLU A 405 -23.18 14.97 -1.01
N LEU A 406 -23.48 14.31 -2.12
CA LEU A 406 -22.68 13.25 -2.74
C LEU A 406 -22.17 13.57 -4.16
N ALA A 407 -22.47 14.76 -4.69
CA ALA A 407 -22.07 15.15 -6.06
C ALA A 407 -20.54 15.06 -6.27
N ASP A 408 -19.75 15.42 -5.24
CA ASP A 408 -18.29 15.48 -5.33
C ASP A 408 -17.60 14.13 -5.02
N VAL A 409 -18.36 13.08 -4.73
CA VAL A 409 -17.81 11.79 -4.26
C VAL A 409 -18.20 10.60 -5.13
N GLY A 410 -18.47 10.87 -6.41
CA GLY A 410 -18.69 9.82 -7.41
C GLY A 410 -20.12 9.29 -7.50
N PHE A 411 -21.11 9.99 -6.93
CA PHE A 411 -22.51 9.68 -7.12
C PHE A 411 -23.11 10.58 -8.23
N LEU A 412 -23.89 9.98 -9.08
CA LEU A 412 -24.56 10.67 -10.19
C LEU A 412 -26.06 10.37 -10.22
N ARG A 413 -26.85 11.43 -10.39
CA ARG A 413 -28.29 11.29 -10.67
C ARG A 413 -28.49 10.73 -12.08
N VAL A 414 -29.08 9.57 -12.18
CA VAL A 414 -29.35 8.89 -13.47
C VAL A 414 -30.84 8.82 -13.82
N HIS A 415 -31.67 9.01 -12.82
CA HIS A 415 -33.13 9.01 -12.99
C HIS A 415 -33.80 9.87 -11.89
N ARG A 416 -35.03 10.32 -12.11
CA ARG A 416 -35.78 11.09 -11.07
C ARG A 416 -35.86 10.37 -9.72
N ARG A 417 -35.75 9.04 -9.72
CA ARG A 417 -35.83 8.18 -8.53
C ARG A 417 -34.47 7.58 -8.12
N TYR A 418 -33.41 7.72 -8.90
CA TYR A 418 -32.16 7.01 -8.65
C TYR A 418 -30.96 7.91 -8.69
N LEU A 419 -30.10 7.79 -7.66
CA LEU A 419 -28.77 8.34 -7.53
C LEU A 419 -27.79 7.18 -7.40
N VAL A 420 -26.82 7.04 -8.30
CA VAL A 420 -25.98 5.85 -8.44
C VAL A 420 -24.54 6.16 -8.10
N ASN A 421 -23.89 5.26 -7.37
CA ASN A 421 -22.43 5.28 -7.16
C ASN A 421 -21.75 4.74 -8.42
N LEU A 422 -21.07 5.61 -9.16
CA LEU A 422 -20.43 5.25 -10.42
C LEU A 422 -19.30 4.23 -10.25
N SER A 423 -18.65 4.19 -9.08
CA SER A 423 -17.60 3.20 -8.78
C SER A 423 -18.14 1.77 -8.57
N ARG A 424 -19.47 1.62 -8.45
CA ARG A 424 -20.17 0.35 -8.23
C ARG A 424 -21.05 -0.04 -9.42
N VAL A 425 -20.81 0.56 -10.59
CA VAL A 425 -21.43 0.17 -11.87
C VAL A 425 -20.54 -0.87 -12.52
N SER A 426 -21.08 -2.05 -12.79
CA SER A 426 -20.37 -3.13 -13.50
C SER A 426 -20.57 -3.07 -15.01
N GLU A 427 -21.79 -2.81 -15.46
CA GLU A 427 -22.14 -2.84 -16.89
C GLU A 427 -23.18 -1.78 -17.25
N MET A 428 -23.24 -1.43 -18.50
CA MET A 428 -24.27 -0.56 -19.07
C MET A 428 -25.01 -1.32 -20.17
N ASP A 429 -26.27 -1.65 -19.91
CA ASP A 429 -27.11 -2.37 -20.86
C ASP A 429 -27.92 -1.40 -21.73
N ARG A 430 -27.99 -1.71 -23.06
CA ARG A 430 -28.85 -1.03 -24.02
C ARG A 430 -30.00 -1.94 -24.38
N GLY A 431 -31.13 -1.71 -23.74
CA GLY A 431 -32.35 -2.42 -24.04
C GLY A 431 -32.96 -2.13 -25.41
N HIS A 432 -33.99 -2.90 -25.77
CA HIS A 432 -34.78 -2.67 -26.95
C HIS A 432 -35.42 -1.26 -26.93
N LYS A 433 -35.37 -0.52 -28.04
CA LYS A 433 -35.85 0.87 -28.20
C LYS A 433 -34.97 1.97 -27.62
N GLY A 434 -33.68 1.68 -27.32
CA GLY A 434 -32.72 2.68 -26.87
C GLY A 434 -32.87 3.08 -25.38
N GLU A 435 -33.54 2.25 -24.59
CA GLU A 435 -33.55 2.36 -23.16
C GLU A 435 -32.14 2.01 -22.61
N LEU A 436 -31.68 2.79 -21.63
CA LEU A 436 -30.38 2.60 -21.02
C LEU A 436 -30.59 2.20 -19.57
N SER A 437 -29.88 1.16 -19.12
CA SER A 437 -29.87 0.70 -17.74
C SER A 437 -28.45 0.45 -17.28
N LEU A 438 -28.19 0.66 -15.99
CA LEU A 438 -26.92 0.32 -15.34
C LEU A 438 -27.10 -0.96 -14.55
N VAL A 439 -26.15 -1.88 -14.69
CA VAL A 439 -26.02 -3.08 -13.86
C VAL A 439 -25.08 -2.74 -12.73
N MET A 440 -25.52 -2.95 -11.51
CA MET A 440 -24.73 -2.67 -10.32
C MET A 440 -23.89 -3.88 -9.93
N ASP A 441 -22.69 -3.63 -9.37
CA ASP A 441 -21.80 -4.63 -8.82
C ASP A 441 -22.31 -5.09 -7.43
N ASP A 442 -23.53 -5.61 -7.39
CA ASP A 442 -24.12 -6.22 -6.22
C ASP A 442 -24.44 -7.71 -6.48
N ARG A 443 -24.68 -8.47 -5.42
CA ARG A 443 -24.95 -9.91 -5.54
C ARG A 443 -26.19 -10.24 -6.37
N ALA A 444 -27.08 -9.28 -6.57
CA ALA A 444 -28.33 -9.43 -7.30
C ALA A 444 -28.24 -8.87 -8.73
N ASN A 445 -27.12 -8.27 -9.14
CA ASN A 445 -26.95 -7.55 -10.41
C ASN A 445 -28.12 -6.59 -10.66
N ALA A 446 -28.40 -5.75 -9.67
CA ALA A 446 -29.55 -4.85 -9.69
C ALA A 446 -29.47 -3.92 -10.90
N MET A 447 -30.57 -3.83 -11.65
CA MET A 447 -30.67 -2.96 -12.82
C MET A 447 -31.29 -1.63 -12.45
N VAL A 448 -30.58 -0.54 -12.70
CA VAL A 448 -31.04 0.83 -12.44
C VAL A 448 -31.34 1.54 -13.78
N PRO A 449 -32.57 1.96 -14.04
CA PRO A 449 -32.92 2.62 -15.29
C PRO A 449 -32.32 4.04 -15.38
N VAL A 450 -31.84 4.40 -16.55
CA VAL A 450 -31.29 5.74 -16.85
C VAL A 450 -32.30 6.51 -17.69
N SER A 451 -32.72 7.68 -17.24
CA SER A 451 -33.62 8.51 -18.00
C SER A 451 -32.88 9.20 -19.17
N ARG A 452 -33.59 9.45 -20.28
CA ARG A 452 -33.03 10.12 -21.48
C ARG A 452 -32.36 11.47 -21.13
N ARG A 453 -32.90 12.19 -20.16
CA ARG A 453 -32.39 13.49 -19.72
C ARG A 453 -31.00 13.37 -19.05
N HIS A 454 -30.76 12.28 -18.34
CA HIS A 454 -29.50 12.10 -17.55
C HIS A 454 -28.44 11.30 -18.34
N ALA A 455 -28.80 10.64 -19.44
CA ALA A 455 -27.89 9.85 -20.24
C ALA A 455 -26.65 10.63 -20.75
N PRO A 456 -26.75 11.92 -21.19
CA PRO A 456 -25.55 12.67 -21.59
C PRO A 456 -24.58 12.98 -20.45
N ALA A 457 -25.09 13.25 -19.25
CA ALA A 457 -24.27 13.47 -18.06
C ALA A 457 -23.55 12.17 -17.61
N LEU A 458 -24.26 11.05 -17.67
CA LEU A 458 -23.71 9.74 -17.38
C LEU A 458 -22.56 9.36 -18.34
N ARG A 459 -22.75 9.55 -19.64
CA ARG A 459 -21.70 9.27 -20.63
C ARG A 459 -20.45 10.09 -20.39
N ARG A 460 -20.60 11.39 -20.13
CA ARG A 460 -19.45 12.25 -19.79
C ARG A 460 -18.75 11.80 -18.51
N ALA A 461 -19.48 11.39 -17.50
CA ALA A 461 -18.93 10.93 -16.25
C ALA A 461 -18.19 9.59 -16.37
N LEU A 462 -18.62 8.72 -17.31
CA LEU A 462 -17.97 7.44 -17.60
C LEU A 462 -16.88 7.54 -18.68
N GLY A 463 -16.72 8.70 -19.34
CA GLY A 463 -15.72 8.90 -20.40
C GLY A 463 -16.06 8.22 -21.73
N ILE A 464 -17.37 7.99 -22.04
CA ILE A 464 -17.85 7.29 -23.24
C ILE A 464 -18.86 8.13 -24.04
#